data_439882cba9cd13c962dec23736b2a892
#
_entry.id   439882cba9cd13c962dec23736b2a892
#
_cell.length_a   1.000
_cell.length_b   1.000
_cell.length_c   1.000
_cell.angle_alpha   90.00
_cell.angle_beta   90.00
_cell.angle_gamma   90.00
#
_symmetry.space_group_name_H-M   'P 1'
#
loop_
_entity.id
_entity.type
_entity.pdbx_description
1 polymer ?
#
loop_
_entity_poly.entity_id
_entity_poly.type
_entity_poly.pdbx_seq_one_letter_code
_entity_poly.pdbx_strand_id
1 'polypeptide(L)'
;MLLTIENVFGGYGNGDVLKGISCNADYGDVLCLLGPNGCGKTTLFRMMLGTLPVTDGKISIDGKNIHDFTTKALANMIAYIPQYHSPVFAYTVLDVVIMGRASHFSAFETPKEPDREAAFSALEKVNALHLANKKYTSLSGGQRQLVLIARAICQSAKIFIMDEPAANLDYANHQLLMNVISGLARQGYCIIMSTHSPEHPFSVGTKVLLMKTGKVVGFGTPKEVITSETLQSVYDIEMDVITAHDRYGCERTICLPVNNS
;
A
#
# COMPACT_ATOMS: atom_id res chain seq x y z
N MET A 1 12.35 14.51 -0.29
CA MET A 1 11.02 13.95 -0.61
C MET A 1 11.25 12.72 -1.44
N LEU A 2 10.87 11.54 -0.95
CA LEU A 2 11.16 10.25 -1.62
C LEU A 2 10.30 10.07 -2.88
N LEU A 3 8.96 10.28 -2.77
CA LEU A 3 8.03 10.19 -3.89
C LEU A 3 7.33 11.51 -4.10
N THR A 4 7.26 11.96 -5.36
CA THR A 4 6.51 13.15 -5.76
C THR A 4 5.68 12.84 -7.01
N ILE A 5 4.41 13.19 -6.98
CA ILE A 5 3.44 13.05 -8.06
C ILE A 5 2.93 14.45 -8.36
N GLU A 6 3.11 14.92 -9.59
CA GLU A 6 2.84 16.31 -10.01
C GLU A 6 1.90 16.31 -11.19
N ASN A 7 0.66 16.75 -10.98
CA ASN A 7 -0.38 16.96 -11.99
C ASN A 7 -0.54 15.79 -12.98
N VAL A 8 -0.59 14.56 -12.47
CA VAL A 8 -0.57 13.34 -13.27
C VAL A 8 -1.93 13.07 -13.91
N PHE A 9 -1.91 12.87 -15.23
CA PHE A 9 -3.03 12.39 -16.05
C PHE A 9 -2.71 11.04 -16.64
N GLY A 10 -3.75 10.27 -16.99
CA GLY A 10 -3.62 9.03 -17.74
C GLY A 10 -4.72 8.01 -17.49
N GLY A 11 -4.73 6.99 -18.34
CA GLY A 11 -5.77 5.96 -18.38
C GLY A 11 -5.44 4.83 -19.35
N TYR A 12 -6.47 4.09 -19.76
CA TYR A 12 -6.35 2.86 -20.57
C TYR A 12 -6.68 3.06 -22.07
N GLY A 13 -6.35 4.20 -22.65
CA GLY A 13 -6.52 4.45 -24.09
C GLY A 13 -7.87 5.07 -24.50
N ASN A 14 -8.92 4.92 -23.71
CA ASN A 14 -10.25 5.50 -23.99
C ASN A 14 -10.51 6.79 -23.19
N GLY A 15 -9.44 7.53 -22.85
CA GLY A 15 -9.48 8.75 -22.06
C GLY A 15 -8.81 8.60 -20.69
N ASP A 16 -8.56 9.73 -20.05
CA ASP A 16 -7.88 9.79 -18.76
C ASP A 16 -8.78 9.37 -17.61
N VAL A 17 -8.35 8.32 -16.91
CA VAL A 17 -8.93 7.89 -15.63
C VAL A 17 -8.48 8.83 -14.53
N LEU A 18 -7.21 9.24 -14.54
CA LEU A 18 -6.63 10.21 -13.61
C LEU A 18 -6.59 11.60 -14.26
N LYS A 19 -6.96 12.61 -13.50
CA LYS A 19 -7.22 13.98 -13.99
C LYS A 19 -6.51 15.02 -13.13
N GLY A 20 -5.16 15.05 -13.23
CA GLY A 20 -4.35 16.05 -12.50
C GLY A 20 -4.10 15.67 -11.04
N ILE A 21 -3.65 14.44 -10.79
CA ILE A 21 -3.32 13.96 -9.45
C ILE A 21 -2.00 14.56 -9.00
N SER A 22 -1.99 15.19 -7.81
CA SER A 22 -0.79 15.68 -7.14
C SER A 22 -0.76 15.25 -5.68
N CYS A 23 0.34 14.62 -5.27
CA CYS A 23 0.61 14.26 -3.88
C CYS A 23 2.09 13.91 -3.70
N ASN A 24 2.50 13.72 -2.45
CA ASN A 24 3.88 13.33 -2.12
C ASN A 24 3.92 12.44 -0.88
N ALA A 25 5.00 11.65 -0.78
CA ALA A 25 5.31 10.86 0.40
C ALA A 25 6.83 10.82 0.64
N ASP A 26 7.23 10.69 1.88
CA ASP A 26 8.63 10.60 2.29
C ASP A 26 8.92 9.34 3.11
N TYR A 27 10.16 9.15 3.48
CA TYR A 27 10.56 8.07 4.39
C TYR A 27 9.74 8.14 5.69
N GLY A 28 9.19 7.02 6.11
CA GLY A 28 8.35 6.92 7.29
C GLY A 28 6.89 7.34 7.11
N ASP A 29 6.51 7.83 5.93
CA ASP A 29 5.12 8.13 5.64
C ASP A 29 4.29 6.86 5.35
N VAL A 30 3.04 6.89 5.80
CA VAL A 30 1.97 6.01 5.34
C VAL A 30 0.95 6.88 4.62
N LEU A 31 1.02 6.89 3.27
CA LEU A 31 0.05 7.57 2.42
C LEU A 31 -1.12 6.65 2.12
N CYS A 32 -2.30 7.01 2.61
CA CYS A 32 -3.53 6.27 2.34
C CYS A 32 -4.26 6.87 1.13
N LEU A 33 -4.42 6.09 0.06
CA LEU A 33 -5.29 6.44 -1.07
C LEU A 33 -6.72 6.03 -0.71
N LEU A 34 -7.56 6.98 -0.35
CA LEU A 34 -8.93 6.78 0.08
C LEU A 34 -9.91 7.17 -1.04
N GLY A 35 -10.94 6.38 -1.25
CA GLY A 35 -12.02 6.71 -2.19
C GLY A 35 -12.77 5.46 -2.65
N PRO A 36 -13.94 5.62 -3.29
CA PRO A 36 -14.78 4.53 -3.75
C PRO A 36 -14.09 3.65 -4.81
N ASN A 37 -14.67 2.50 -5.09
CA ASN A 37 -14.20 1.62 -6.16
C ASN A 37 -14.31 2.33 -7.51
N GLY A 38 -13.31 2.16 -8.37
CA GLY A 38 -13.25 2.80 -9.68
C GLY A 38 -12.78 4.27 -9.67
N CYS A 39 -12.46 4.89 -8.52
CA CYS A 39 -12.00 6.28 -8.49
C CYS A 39 -10.57 6.50 -9.03
N GLY A 40 -9.82 5.43 -9.38
CA GLY A 40 -8.50 5.52 -10.00
C GLY A 40 -7.31 5.08 -9.14
N LYS A 41 -7.51 4.55 -7.92
CA LYS A 41 -6.42 4.11 -7.00
C LYS A 41 -5.46 3.12 -7.66
N THR A 42 -5.98 2.02 -8.21
CA THR A 42 -5.17 0.99 -8.89
C THR A 42 -4.53 1.53 -10.17
N THR A 43 -5.17 2.49 -10.87
CA THR A 43 -4.59 3.16 -12.03
C THR A 43 -3.36 3.96 -11.63
N LEU A 44 -3.43 4.72 -10.52
CA LEU A 44 -2.30 5.45 -9.99
C LEU A 44 -1.16 4.50 -9.58
N PHE A 45 -1.47 3.37 -8.93
CA PHE A 45 -0.47 2.35 -8.60
C PHE A 45 0.24 1.80 -9.85
N ARG A 46 -0.50 1.50 -10.92
CA ARG A 46 0.09 1.01 -12.18
C ARG A 46 1.01 2.03 -12.83
N MET A 47 0.68 3.32 -12.74
CA MET A 47 1.57 4.40 -13.21
C MET A 47 2.83 4.49 -12.36
N MET A 48 2.72 4.46 -11.02
CA MET A 48 3.87 4.47 -10.12
C MET A 48 4.79 3.25 -10.33
N LEU A 49 4.21 2.09 -10.72
CA LEU A 49 4.95 0.87 -11.05
C LEU A 49 5.54 0.89 -12.47
N GLY A 50 5.31 1.93 -13.27
CA GLY A 50 5.74 2.02 -14.66
C GLY A 50 5.05 1.02 -15.61
N THR A 51 3.95 0.38 -15.18
CA THR A 51 3.19 -0.59 -16.00
C THR A 51 2.07 0.05 -16.80
N LEU A 52 1.75 1.32 -16.51
CA LEU A 52 0.82 2.15 -17.26
C LEU A 52 1.49 3.53 -17.49
N PRO A 53 1.51 4.05 -18.74
CA PRO A 53 2.14 5.33 -19.01
C PRO A 53 1.38 6.50 -18.40
N VAL A 54 2.10 7.54 -18.00
CA VAL A 54 1.58 8.86 -17.65
C VAL A 54 1.41 9.63 -18.96
N THR A 55 0.23 10.22 -19.22
CA THR A 55 -0.05 10.98 -20.44
C THR A 55 0.36 12.45 -20.30
N ASP A 56 0.26 13.01 -19.09
CA ASP A 56 0.73 14.34 -18.74
C ASP A 56 1.07 14.40 -17.25
N GLY A 57 1.94 15.32 -16.85
CA GLY A 57 2.45 15.42 -15.50
C GLY A 57 3.69 14.54 -15.28
N LYS A 58 4.02 14.30 -14.00
CA LYS A 58 5.30 13.64 -13.64
C LYS A 58 5.18 12.85 -12.35
N ILE A 59 5.81 11.68 -12.33
CA ILE A 59 6.08 10.91 -11.11
C ILE A 59 7.58 10.79 -10.93
N SER A 60 8.10 11.14 -9.74
CA SER A 60 9.53 11.11 -9.44
C SER A 60 9.83 10.39 -8.14
N ILE A 61 10.94 9.66 -8.10
CA ILE A 61 11.50 8.99 -6.91
C ILE A 61 12.90 9.55 -6.67
N ASP A 62 13.16 10.07 -5.47
CA ASP A 62 14.41 10.76 -5.11
C ASP A 62 14.78 11.85 -6.18
N GLY A 63 13.76 12.58 -6.68
CA GLY A 63 13.92 13.62 -7.70
C GLY A 63 14.10 13.14 -9.14
N LYS A 64 14.28 11.85 -9.36
CA LYS A 64 14.43 11.24 -10.70
C LYS A 64 13.08 10.79 -11.24
N ASN A 65 12.75 11.11 -12.51
CA ASN A 65 11.51 10.67 -13.15
C ASN A 65 11.46 9.14 -13.24
N ILE A 66 10.30 8.54 -12.99
CA ILE A 66 10.13 7.07 -13.07
C ILE A 66 10.43 6.52 -14.47
N HIS A 67 10.22 7.29 -15.53
CA HIS A 67 10.53 6.91 -16.91
C HIS A 67 12.04 6.78 -17.19
N ASP A 68 12.89 7.39 -16.35
CA ASP A 68 14.34 7.31 -16.45
C ASP A 68 14.93 6.08 -15.74
N PHE A 69 14.10 5.29 -15.05
CA PHE A 69 14.50 4.05 -14.43
C PHE A 69 14.38 2.88 -15.42
N THR A 70 15.35 1.98 -15.42
CA THR A 70 15.12 0.64 -15.99
C THR A 70 14.10 -0.13 -15.13
N THR A 71 13.40 -1.08 -15.73
CA THR A 71 12.43 -1.92 -14.99
C THR A 71 13.05 -2.55 -13.73
N LYS A 72 14.29 -3.04 -13.85
CA LYS A 72 15.04 -3.61 -12.72
C LYS A 72 15.36 -2.57 -11.64
N ALA A 73 15.77 -1.37 -12.02
CA ALA A 73 16.05 -0.30 -11.07
C ALA A 73 14.80 0.18 -10.36
N LEU A 74 13.66 0.30 -11.07
CA LEU A 74 12.39 0.66 -10.47
C LEU A 74 11.89 -0.43 -9.50
N ALA A 75 12.04 -1.71 -9.86
CA ALA A 75 11.73 -2.83 -8.98
C ALA A 75 12.59 -2.87 -7.71
N ASN A 76 13.80 -2.28 -7.71
CA ASN A 76 14.60 -2.12 -6.49
C ASN A 76 14.14 -0.93 -5.62
N MET A 77 13.32 -0.02 -6.15
CA MET A 77 12.79 1.12 -5.42
C MET A 77 11.40 0.87 -4.88
N ILE A 78 10.55 0.16 -5.63
CA ILE A 78 9.14 -0.06 -5.30
C ILE A 78 8.85 -1.56 -5.23
N ALA A 79 8.26 -2.01 -4.11
CA ALA A 79 7.66 -3.33 -3.98
C ALA A 79 6.14 -3.22 -4.04
N TYR A 80 5.50 -4.14 -4.77
CA TYR A 80 4.04 -4.19 -4.90
C TYR A 80 3.45 -5.39 -4.17
N ILE A 81 2.45 -5.12 -3.34
CA ILE A 81 1.68 -6.10 -2.59
C ILE A 81 0.23 -6.03 -3.11
N PRO A 82 -0.18 -7.01 -3.94
CA PRO A 82 -1.52 -7.02 -4.52
C PRO A 82 -2.60 -7.42 -3.50
N GLN A 83 -3.84 -7.01 -3.76
CA GLN A 83 -5.01 -7.39 -2.98
C GLN A 83 -5.24 -8.92 -2.96
N TYR A 84 -5.03 -9.56 -4.09
CA TYR A 84 -5.19 -11.02 -4.26
C TYR A 84 -3.90 -11.63 -4.79
N HIS A 85 -3.47 -12.69 -4.15
CA HIS A 85 -2.40 -13.54 -4.63
C HIS A 85 -2.82 -15.00 -4.51
N SER A 86 -3.17 -15.60 -5.64
CA SER A 86 -3.50 -17.03 -5.74
C SER A 86 -2.26 -17.79 -6.19
N PRO A 87 -1.64 -18.59 -5.34
CA PRO A 87 -0.49 -19.38 -5.73
C PRO A 87 -0.94 -20.53 -6.65
N VAL A 88 -0.25 -20.67 -7.79
CA VAL A 88 -0.48 -21.78 -8.72
C VAL A 88 0.30 -23.03 -8.30
N PHE A 89 1.39 -22.87 -7.54
CA PHE A 89 2.29 -23.94 -7.13
C PHE A 89 2.41 -24.06 -5.60
N ALA A 90 2.73 -25.26 -5.12
CA ALA A 90 2.87 -25.59 -3.70
C ALA A 90 4.26 -25.20 -3.14
N TYR A 91 4.67 -23.94 -3.35
CA TYR A 91 5.90 -23.40 -2.76
C TYR A 91 5.83 -23.33 -1.24
N THR A 92 6.98 -23.41 -0.58
CA THR A 92 7.09 -23.05 0.84
C THR A 92 6.99 -21.53 1.02
N VAL A 93 6.66 -21.09 2.22
CA VAL A 93 6.67 -19.66 2.56
C VAL A 93 8.04 -19.03 2.30
N LEU A 94 9.12 -19.73 2.67
CA LEU A 94 10.48 -19.28 2.43
C LEU A 94 10.75 -19.06 0.93
N ASP A 95 10.32 -20.00 0.07
CA ASP A 95 10.49 -19.85 -1.39
C ASP A 95 9.77 -18.61 -1.91
N VAL A 96 8.53 -18.35 -1.44
CA VAL A 96 7.76 -17.17 -1.83
C VAL A 96 8.47 -15.88 -1.40
N VAL A 97 9.07 -15.85 -0.21
CA VAL A 97 9.79 -14.66 0.28
C VAL A 97 11.08 -14.44 -0.49
N ILE A 98 11.82 -15.51 -0.80
CA ILE A 98 13.05 -15.44 -1.62
C ILE A 98 12.76 -14.90 -3.03
N MET A 99 11.56 -15.14 -3.60
CA MET A 99 11.17 -14.54 -4.89
C MET A 99 11.23 -13.00 -4.87
N GLY A 100 11.16 -12.35 -3.69
CA GLY A 100 11.41 -10.93 -3.55
C GLY A 100 12.80 -10.50 -4.04
N ARG A 101 13.78 -11.41 -4.02
CA ARG A 101 15.15 -11.17 -4.51
C ARG A 101 15.29 -11.26 -6.04
N ALA A 102 14.23 -11.57 -6.78
CA ALA A 102 14.29 -11.77 -8.23
C ALA A 102 14.93 -10.59 -9.00
N SER A 103 14.73 -9.35 -8.54
CA SER A 103 15.36 -8.17 -9.14
C SER A 103 16.89 -8.11 -8.91
N HIS A 104 17.43 -8.87 -7.98
CA HIS A 104 18.87 -8.92 -7.68
C HIS A 104 19.62 -9.96 -8.50
N PHE A 105 18.92 -10.93 -9.11
CA PHE A 105 19.50 -12.01 -9.89
C PHE A 105 19.63 -11.65 -11.38
N SER A 106 20.58 -12.32 -12.04
CA SER A 106 20.59 -12.46 -13.50
C SER A 106 19.68 -13.62 -13.92
N ALA A 107 19.34 -13.71 -15.23
CA ALA A 107 18.32 -14.65 -15.74
C ALA A 107 18.57 -16.14 -15.42
N PHE A 108 19.79 -16.54 -15.11
CA PHE A 108 20.17 -17.95 -14.82
C PHE A 108 20.76 -18.14 -13.41
N GLU A 109 20.67 -17.12 -12.57
CA GLU A 109 21.24 -17.17 -11.23
C GLU A 109 20.22 -17.72 -10.24
N THR A 110 20.66 -18.68 -9.41
CA THR A 110 19.84 -19.24 -8.31
C THR A 110 20.09 -18.51 -7.01
N PRO A 111 19.10 -18.43 -6.11
CA PRO A 111 19.25 -17.85 -4.77
C PRO A 111 20.42 -18.51 -4.02
N LYS A 112 21.24 -17.67 -3.37
CA LYS A 112 22.38 -18.07 -2.54
C LYS A 112 22.04 -17.97 -1.04
N GLU A 113 22.94 -18.40 -0.18
CA GLU A 113 22.73 -18.34 1.27
C GLU A 113 22.41 -16.94 1.80
N PRO A 114 23.07 -15.83 1.36
CA PRO A 114 22.68 -14.49 1.78
C PRO A 114 21.22 -14.10 1.44
N ASP A 115 20.66 -14.66 0.36
CA ASP A 115 19.27 -14.40 -0.03
C ASP A 115 18.28 -15.14 0.87
N ARG A 116 18.68 -16.34 1.34
CA ARG A 116 17.91 -17.11 2.33
C ARG A 116 17.94 -16.42 3.69
N GLU A 117 19.10 -15.92 4.12
CA GLU A 117 19.23 -15.13 5.35
C GLU A 117 18.38 -13.86 5.30
N ALA A 118 18.39 -13.14 4.17
CA ALA A 118 17.52 -11.98 3.96
C ALA A 118 16.03 -12.35 4.04
N ALA A 119 15.64 -13.51 3.51
CA ALA A 119 14.26 -13.98 3.60
C ALA A 119 13.85 -14.36 5.03
N PHE A 120 14.72 -15.03 5.80
CA PHE A 120 14.47 -15.33 7.21
C PHE A 120 14.34 -14.04 8.02
N SER A 121 15.24 -13.07 7.86
CA SER A 121 15.17 -11.76 8.50
C SER A 121 13.88 -11.01 8.15
N ALA A 122 13.45 -11.09 6.89
CA ALA A 122 12.20 -10.47 6.45
C ALA A 122 10.97 -11.11 7.12
N LEU A 123 10.95 -12.45 7.26
CA LEU A 123 9.89 -13.18 7.96
C LEU A 123 9.85 -12.85 9.46
N GLU A 124 11.02 -12.67 10.08
CA GLU A 124 11.12 -12.28 11.49
C GLU A 124 10.52 -10.90 11.73
N LYS A 125 10.81 -9.92 10.85
CA LYS A 125 10.27 -8.54 10.96
C LYS A 125 8.74 -8.47 10.97
N VAL A 126 8.06 -9.45 10.37
CA VAL A 126 6.59 -9.53 10.36
C VAL A 126 6.04 -10.63 11.29
N ASN A 127 6.86 -11.16 12.19
CA ASN A 127 6.51 -12.25 13.12
C ASN A 127 5.98 -13.53 12.42
N ALA A 128 6.45 -13.82 11.21
CA ALA A 128 6.02 -14.96 10.40
C ALA A 128 7.09 -16.05 10.22
N LEU A 129 8.22 -15.99 10.94
CA LEU A 129 9.33 -16.95 10.83
C LEU A 129 8.89 -18.39 11.05
N HIS A 130 7.96 -18.62 11.98
CA HIS A 130 7.39 -19.95 12.29
C HIS A 130 6.59 -20.59 11.13
N LEU A 131 6.32 -19.81 10.08
CA LEU A 131 5.64 -20.26 8.86
C LEU A 131 6.61 -20.69 7.75
N ALA A 132 7.92 -20.43 7.87
CA ALA A 132 8.91 -20.53 6.79
C ALA A 132 8.82 -21.85 5.98
N ASN A 133 8.66 -22.99 6.67
CA ASN A 133 8.62 -24.31 6.05
C ASN A 133 7.19 -24.78 5.69
N LYS A 134 6.14 -23.99 5.98
CA LYS A 134 4.76 -24.34 5.60
C LYS A 134 4.54 -24.13 4.12
N LYS A 135 3.61 -24.88 3.54
CA LYS A 135 3.14 -24.61 2.18
C LYS A 135 2.36 -23.30 2.16
N TYR A 136 2.69 -22.39 1.26
CA TYR A 136 2.01 -21.11 1.13
C TYR A 136 0.49 -21.26 0.88
N THR A 137 0.10 -22.33 0.17
CA THR A 137 -1.31 -22.67 -0.10
C THR A 137 -2.12 -23.00 1.15
N SER A 138 -1.48 -23.47 2.24
CA SER A 138 -2.14 -23.87 3.50
C SER A 138 -2.35 -22.70 4.48
N LEU A 139 -1.89 -21.50 4.15
CA LEU A 139 -1.97 -20.33 5.02
C LEU A 139 -3.38 -19.71 5.03
N SER A 140 -3.76 -19.11 6.16
CA SER A 140 -4.92 -18.21 6.23
C SER A 140 -4.67 -16.92 5.42
N GLY A 141 -5.73 -16.15 5.13
CA GLY A 141 -5.62 -14.87 4.42
C GLY A 141 -4.65 -13.91 5.08
N GLY A 142 -4.74 -13.71 6.40
CA GLY A 142 -3.85 -12.84 7.16
C GLY A 142 -2.39 -13.33 7.14
N GLN A 143 -2.16 -14.64 7.27
CA GLN A 143 -0.81 -15.20 7.16
C GLN A 143 -0.22 -15.00 5.76
N ARG A 144 -1.01 -15.16 4.70
CA ARG A 144 -0.56 -14.88 3.33
C ARG A 144 -0.16 -13.42 3.17
N GLN A 145 -0.95 -12.49 3.74
CA GLN A 145 -0.64 -11.07 3.67
C GLN A 145 0.69 -10.73 4.34
N LEU A 146 0.96 -11.28 5.53
CA LEU A 146 2.26 -11.13 6.20
C LEU A 146 3.43 -11.67 5.36
N VAL A 147 3.24 -12.81 4.69
CA VAL A 147 4.27 -13.38 3.79
C VAL A 147 4.51 -12.50 2.57
N LEU A 148 3.47 -11.87 1.99
CA LEU A 148 3.65 -10.91 0.89
C LEU A 148 4.40 -9.65 1.34
N ILE A 149 4.16 -9.18 2.56
CA ILE A 149 4.94 -8.09 3.15
C ILE A 149 6.39 -8.51 3.38
N ALA A 150 6.63 -9.72 3.93
CA ALA A 150 8.00 -10.25 4.08
C ALA A 150 8.72 -10.33 2.73
N ARG A 151 8.03 -10.76 1.66
CA ARG A 151 8.58 -10.76 0.30
C ARG A 151 8.98 -9.34 -0.15
N ALA A 152 8.15 -8.33 0.14
CA ALA A 152 8.46 -6.94 -0.18
C ALA A 152 9.67 -6.42 0.63
N ILE A 153 9.79 -6.79 1.89
CA ILE A 153 10.96 -6.47 2.72
C ILE A 153 12.22 -7.15 2.15
N CYS A 154 12.13 -8.43 1.77
CA CYS A 154 13.22 -9.19 1.18
C CYS A 154 13.69 -8.60 -0.14
N GLN A 155 12.83 -7.94 -0.92
CA GLN A 155 13.16 -7.18 -2.12
C GLN A 155 14.07 -5.98 -1.84
N SER A 156 14.15 -5.51 -0.58
CA SER A 156 14.94 -4.34 -0.15
C SER A 156 14.47 -3.02 -0.79
N ALA A 157 13.22 -2.94 -1.23
CA ALA A 157 12.62 -1.72 -1.75
C ALA A 157 12.42 -0.67 -0.66
N LYS A 158 12.41 0.61 -1.04
CA LYS A 158 12.18 1.74 -0.13
C LYS A 158 10.70 2.12 -0.02
N ILE A 159 9.93 1.88 -1.07
CA ILE A 159 8.51 2.22 -1.21
C ILE A 159 7.72 0.92 -1.31
N PHE A 160 6.70 0.76 -0.47
CA PHE A 160 5.76 -0.36 -0.52
C PHE A 160 4.40 0.14 -1.00
N ILE A 161 3.96 -0.35 -2.15
CA ILE A 161 2.60 -0.12 -2.66
C ILE A 161 1.74 -1.32 -2.26
N MET A 162 0.67 -1.08 -1.52
CA MET A 162 -0.25 -2.10 -1.02
C MET A 162 -1.67 -1.84 -1.54
N ASP A 163 -2.17 -2.73 -2.38
CA ASP A 163 -3.53 -2.58 -2.92
C ASP A 163 -4.52 -3.29 -2.01
N GLU A 164 -5.32 -2.51 -1.27
CA GLU A 164 -6.32 -2.96 -0.29
C GLU A 164 -5.81 -4.08 0.64
N PRO A 165 -4.69 -3.88 1.36
CA PRO A 165 -4.00 -4.96 2.07
C PRO A 165 -4.81 -5.59 3.21
N ALA A 166 -5.84 -4.91 3.69
CA ALA A 166 -6.72 -5.36 4.78
C ALA A 166 -8.02 -6.01 4.29
N ALA A 167 -8.26 -6.07 2.98
CA ALA A 167 -9.48 -6.65 2.43
C ALA A 167 -9.62 -8.14 2.82
N ASN A 168 -10.80 -8.53 3.25
CA ASN A 168 -11.16 -9.90 3.65
C ASN A 168 -10.37 -10.46 4.85
N LEU A 169 -9.77 -9.61 5.68
CA LEU A 169 -9.19 -10.02 6.95
C LEU A 169 -10.23 -9.94 8.07
N ASP A 170 -10.19 -10.90 8.99
CA ASP A 170 -10.90 -10.78 10.25
C ASP A 170 -10.29 -9.65 11.11
N TYR A 171 -11.00 -9.26 12.17
CA TYR A 171 -10.61 -8.12 12.99
C TYR A 171 -9.21 -8.27 13.62
N ALA A 172 -8.85 -9.48 14.08
CA ALA A 172 -7.56 -9.73 14.71
C ALA A 172 -6.40 -9.63 13.70
N ASN A 173 -6.55 -10.24 12.52
CA ASN A 173 -5.57 -10.16 11.44
C ASN A 173 -5.46 -8.75 10.86
N HIS A 174 -6.60 -8.03 10.77
CA HIS A 174 -6.61 -6.62 10.40
C HIS A 174 -5.75 -5.78 11.36
N GLN A 175 -5.98 -5.90 12.67
CA GLN A 175 -5.22 -5.14 13.67
C GLN A 175 -3.72 -5.50 13.66
N LEU A 176 -3.41 -6.79 13.49
CA LEU A 176 -2.03 -7.25 13.33
C LEU A 176 -1.36 -6.60 12.11
N LEU A 177 -2.05 -6.56 10.97
CA LEU A 177 -1.55 -5.92 9.76
C LEU A 177 -1.29 -4.43 9.96
N MET A 178 -2.23 -3.68 10.59
CA MET A 178 -2.05 -2.25 10.86
C MET A 178 -0.82 -2.02 11.76
N ASN A 179 -0.59 -2.86 12.76
CA ASN A 179 0.60 -2.80 13.61
C ASN A 179 1.89 -3.04 12.83
N VAL A 180 1.90 -4.01 11.89
CA VAL A 180 3.05 -4.28 11.01
C VAL A 180 3.32 -3.07 10.11
N ILE A 181 2.30 -2.49 9.47
CA ILE A 181 2.42 -1.29 8.64
C ILE A 181 3.02 -0.13 9.42
N SER A 182 2.48 0.17 10.61
CA SER A 182 3.03 1.22 11.49
C SER A 182 4.48 0.93 11.90
N GLY A 183 4.80 -0.33 12.19
CA GLY A 183 6.16 -0.76 12.54
C GLY A 183 7.16 -0.54 11.40
N LEU A 184 6.77 -0.84 10.17
CA LEU A 184 7.59 -0.63 8.98
C LEU A 184 7.80 0.86 8.68
N ALA A 185 6.77 1.68 8.81
CA ALA A 185 6.88 3.12 8.64
C ALA A 185 7.88 3.72 9.65
N ARG A 186 7.81 3.31 10.93
CA ARG A 186 8.80 3.72 11.96
C ARG A 186 10.24 3.27 11.64
N GLN A 187 10.42 2.21 10.86
CA GLN A 187 11.72 1.77 10.36
C GLN A 187 12.19 2.56 9.11
N GLY A 188 11.42 3.54 8.66
CA GLY A 188 11.77 4.41 7.54
C GLY A 188 11.25 3.95 6.18
N TYR A 189 10.46 2.86 6.08
CA TYR A 189 9.80 2.51 4.82
C TYR A 189 8.70 3.53 4.48
N CYS A 190 8.63 3.94 3.21
CA CYS A 190 7.49 4.70 2.69
C CYS A 190 6.41 3.72 2.25
N ILE A 191 5.22 3.84 2.81
CA ILE A 191 4.10 2.95 2.52
C ILE A 191 2.99 3.73 1.83
N ILE A 192 2.49 3.20 0.72
CA ILE A 192 1.36 3.76 -0.01
C ILE A 192 0.31 2.67 -0.10
N MET A 193 -0.81 2.84 0.57
CA MET A 193 -1.85 1.83 0.61
C MET A 193 -3.18 2.36 0.09
N SER A 194 -3.87 1.57 -0.74
CA SER A 194 -5.26 1.87 -1.07
C SER A 194 -6.20 1.33 0.00
N THR A 195 -7.28 2.04 0.21
CA THR A 195 -8.36 1.62 1.10
C THR A 195 -9.69 2.25 0.69
N HIS A 196 -10.78 1.60 1.04
CA HIS A 196 -12.14 2.16 0.96
C HIS A 196 -12.69 2.49 2.36
N SER A 197 -11.99 2.09 3.45
CA SER A 197 -12.38 2.40 4.82
C SER A 197 -11.78 3.73 5.28
N PRO A 198 -12.59 4.73 5.65
CA PRO A 198 -12.10 6.02 6.13
C PRO A 198 -11.43 5.94 7.52
N GLU A 199 -11.55 4.83 8.24
CA GLU A 199 -10.94 4.62 9.55
C GLU A 199 -9.47 4.19 9.47
N HIS A 200 -9.07 3.54 8.37
CA HIS A 200 -7.68 3.10 8.20
C HIS A 200 -6.66 4.25 8.28
N PRO A 201 -6.89 5.41 7.61
CA PRO A 201 -6.00 6.54 7.74
C PRO A 201 -5.82 7.04 9.18
N PHE A 202 -6.87 7.02 10.00
CA PHE A 202 -6.74 7.42 11.42
C PHE A 202 -5.96 6.40 12.24
N SER A 203 -5.92 5.13 11.82
CA SER A 203 -5.18 4.10 12.53
C SER A 203 -3.69 4.12 12.24
N VAL A 204 -3.28 4.35 10.98
CA VAL A 204 -1.89 4.19 10.54
C VAL A 204 -1.38 5.29 9.61
N GLY A 205 -2.27 6.08 8.98
CA GLY A 205 -1.93 7.06 7.97
C GLY A 205 -1.25 8.30 8.55
N THR A 206 -0.15 8.72 7.92
CA THR A 206 0.44 10.06 8.14
C THR A 206 -0.17 11.06 7.17
N LYS A 207 -0.54 10.61 5.96
CA LYS A 207 -1.15 11.39 4.89
C LYS A 207 -2.29 10.63 4.24
N VAL A 208 -3.25 11.38 3.71
CA VAL A 208 -4.39 10.86 2.94
C VAL A 208 -4.47 11.60 1.60
N LEU A 209 -4.64 10.83 0.53
CA LEU A 209 -5.10 11.32 -0.75
C LEU A 209 -6.54 10.84 -0.95
N LEU A 210 -7.51 11.74 -0.76
CA LEU A 210 -8.93 11.46 -0.97
C LEU A 210 -9.30 11.69 -2.43
N MET A 211 -9.83 10.64 -3.08
CA MET A 211 -10.08 10.63 -4.53
C MET A 211 -11.54 10.37 -4.87
N LYS A 212 -12.09 11.08 -5.85
CA LYS A 212 -13.38 10.79 -6.50
C LYS A 212 -13.24 10.95 -8.02
N THR A 213 -13.68 9.96 -8.80
CA THR A 213 -13.73 10.02 -10.29
C THR A 213 -12.45 10.53 -10.97
N GLY A 214 -11.30 10.05 -10.50
CA GLY A 214 -9.98 10.39 -11.06
C GLY A 214 -9.43 11.74 -10.64
N LYS A 215 -10.06 12.42 -9.69
CA LYS A 215 -9.62 13.75 -9.17
C LYS A 215 -9.28 13.66 -7.69
N VAL A 216 -8.42 14.58 -7.23
CA VAL A 216 -8.14 14.80 -5.82
C VAL A 216 -9.26 15.66 -5.22
N VAL A 217 -9.88 15.16 -4.15
CA VAL A 217 -10.84 15.91 -3.32
C VAL A 217 -10.10 16.58 -2.16
N GLY A 218 -9.08 15.91 -1.60
CA GLY A 218 -8.26 16.45 -0.53
C GLY A 218 -6.94 15.69 -0.42
N PHE A 219 -5.89 16.39 0.02
CA PHE A 219 -4.58 15.83 0.33
C PHE A 219 -4.01 16.52 1.57
N GLY A 220 -3.61 15.78 2.58
CA GLY A 220 -3.11 16.27 3.85
C GLY A 220 -3.10 15.20 4.93
N THR A 221 -3.12 15.58 6.19
CA THR A 221 -3.26 14.67 7.32
C THR A 221 -4.68 14.08 7.38
N PRO A 222 -4.87 12.90 8.01
CA PRO A 222 -6.21 12.31 8.15
C PRO A 222 -7.24 13.28 8.73
N LYS A 223 -6.88 14.04 9.77
CA LYS A 223 -7.80 14.99 10.43
C LYS A 223 -8.18 16.18 9.55
N GLU A 224 -7.29 16.63 8.67
CA GLU A 224 -7.56 17.74 7.75
C GLU A 224 -8.42 17.32 6.56
N VAL A 225 -8.24 16.09 6.09
CA VAL A 225 -8.86 15.61 4.83
C VAL A 225 -10.16 14.87 5.05
N ILE A 226 -10.26 14.09 6.15
CA ILE A 226 -11.43 13.24 6.41
C ILE A 226 -12.37 14.00 7.35
N THR A 227 -13.36 14.66 6.77
CA THR A 227 -14.44 15.36 7.47
C THR A 227 -15.80 14.82 7.01
N SER A 228 -16.87 15.11 7.73
CA SER A 228 -18.23 14.73 7.33
C SER A 228 -18.56 15.23 5.92
N GLU A 229 -18.20 16.48 5.59
CA GLU A 229 -18.44 17.08 4.29
C GLU A 229 -17.67 16.40 3.16
N THR A 230 -16.37 16.10 3.38
CA THR A 230 -15.56 15.44 2.35
C THR A 230 -16.00 14.00 2.13
N LEU A 231 -16.35 13.27 3.20
CA LEU A 231 -16.89 11.91 3.10
C LEU A 231 -18.23 11.90 2.36
N GLN A 232 -19.16 12.80 2.71
CA GLN A 232 -20.42 12.93 2.01
C GLN A 232 -20.20 13.24 0.52
N SER A 233 -19.30 14.14 0.20
CA SER A 233 -19.01 14.50 -1.20
C SER A 233 -18.43 13.35 -2.01
N VAL A 234 -17.71 12.42 -1.37
CA VAL A 234 -17.00 11.30 -2.03
C VAL A 234 -17.86 10.05 -2.11
N TYR A 235 -18.57 9.72 -1.04
CA TYR A 235 -19.33 8.47 -0.94
C TYR A 235 -20.82 8.63 -1.21
N ASP A 236 -21.31 9.87 -1.37
CA ASP A 236 -22.72 10.22 -1.60
C ASP A 236 -23.65 9.72 -0.48
N ILE A 237 -23.10 9.59 0.75
CA ILE A 237 -23.83 9.25 1.97
C ILE A 237 -23.44 10.22 3.10
N GLU A 238 -24.39 10.57 3.94
CA GLU A 238 -24.12 11.39 5.11
C GLU A 238 -23.38 10.57 6.16
N MET A 239 -22.26 11.10 6.65
CA MET A 239 -21.39 10.43 7.64
C MET A 239 -20.94 11.39 8.72
N ASP A 240 -21.00 10.94 9.96
CA ASP A 240 -20.40 11.65 11.09
C ASP A 240 -18.96 11.16 11.32
N VAL A 241 -18.06 12.12 11.53
CA VAL A 241 -16.68 11.86 11.96
C VAL A 241 -16.58 12.20 13.44
N ILE A 242 -16.56 11.19 14.30
CA ILE A 242 -16.66 11.33 15.75
C ILE A 242 -15.32 10.96 16.39
N THR A 243 -14.86 11.82 17.30
CA THR A 243 -13.71 11.52 18.15
C THR A 243 -14.17 10.99 19.49
N ALA A 244 -13.72 9.79 19.85
CA ALA A 244 -13.98 9.13 21.11
C ALA A 244 -12.67 8.76 21.81
N HIS A 245 -12.71 8.48 23.11
CA HIS A 245 -11.56 7.99 23.86
C HIS A 245 -11.77 6.52 24.23
N ASP A 246 -10.75 5.71 24.01
CA ASP A 246 -10.78 4.31 24.44
C ASP A 246 -10.59 4.23 25.98
N ARG A 247 -10.69 3.00 26.54
CA ARG A 247 -10.55 2.77 28.00
C ARG A 247 -9.20 3.20 28.58
N TYR A 248 -8.19 3.47 27.75
CA TYR A 248 -6.87 3.93 28.14
C TYR A 248 -6.68 5.44 27.91
N GLY A 249 -7.75 6.16 27.52
CA GLY A 249 -7.70 7.58 27.25
C GLY A 249 -7.10 7.95 25.88
N CYS A 250 -6.82 6.97 25.02
CA CYS A 250 -6.31 7.23 23.68
C CYS A 250 -7.44 7.69 22.76
N GLU A 251 -7.19 8.78 22.02
CA GLU A 251 -8.13 9.31 21.04
C GLU A 251 -8.30 8.34 19.86
N ARG A 252 -9.55 8.10 19.49
CA ARG A 252 -9.97 7.27 18.36
C ARG A 252 -10.97 8.02 17.51
N THR A 253 -10.75 8.05 16.21
CA THR A 253 -11.72 8.64 15.27
C THR A 253 -12.49 7.52 14.59
N ILE A 254 -13.82 7.65 14.57
CA ILE A 254 -14.78 6.70 14.01
C ILE A 254 -15.60 7.44 12.98
N CYS A 255 -15.89 6.80 11.85
CA CYS A 255 -16.75 7.33 10.79
C CYS A 255 -18.04 6.52 10.75
N LEU A 256 -19.15 7.14 11.09
CA LEU A 256 -20.46 6.48 11.20
C LEU A 256 -21.41 6.99 10.13
N PRO A 257 -22.04 6.11 9.33
CA PRO A 257 -23.15 6.52 8.47
C PRO A 257 -24.32 7.06 9.29
N VAL A 258 -24.87 8.20 8.88
CA VAL A 258 -26.09 8.76 9.47
C VAL A 258 -27.27 8.03 8.84
N ASN A 259 -27.98 7.26 9.62
CA ASN A 259 -29.24 6.63 9.19
C ASN A 259 -30.37 7.63 9.39
N ASN A 260 -30.89 8.22 8.32
CA ASN A 260 -32.17 8.89 8.35
C ASN A 260 -33.25 7.80 8.44
N SER A 261 -33.65 7.47 9.66
CA SER A 261 -34.79 6.57 9.96
C SER A 261 -36.14 7.25 9.68
#